data_c2f8c52ba52d577f093469e29df6cf94
#
_entry.id   c2f8c52ba52d577f093469e29df6cf94
#
_cell.length_a   1.000
_cell.length_b   1.000
_cell.length_c   1.000
_cell.angle_alpha   90.00
_cell.angle_beta   90.00
_cell.angle_gamma   90.00
#
_symmetry.space_group_name_H-M   'P 1'
#
loop_
_entity.id
_entity.type
_entity.pdbx_description
1 polymer ?
#
loop_
_entity_poly.entity_id
_entity_poly.type
_entity_poly.pdbx_seq_one_letter_code
_entity_poly.pdbx_strand_id
1 'polypeptide(L)'
;MKPDHPEHPAPPDGPARKAVAPVICYPVDGLPRPDLVAYRSARDGWTLETEVLVPPREARCFTVPAGWFFRIVSVDGPQVGDLNLFAADNLGERFFSGKTRALHGTHLSTGDRMWSCLPYLRPMATVTEDTLDWYGFDAFGGSVHDVIGTRCDPYTHALLSGGDQYHHCCHSNLTRAVADHWGLPAKAAELHVHDVLNVFMCTGFTRDTGQYFMKASPVRPGDYLEFMAEIDLLGALSACPGGDCSAEHSSDLAACHPLLVQVFKPPAPPVGWAPSGPNPYDRSHGHE
;
A
#
# COMPACT_ATOMS: atom_id res chain seq x y z
N MET A 1 -7.94 -23.60 -6.56
CA MET A 1 -8.50 -23.37 -7.93
C MET A 1 -9.97 -23.68 -7.93
N LYS A 2 -10.78 -22.92 -8.66
CA LYS A 2 -12.17 -23.31 -8.91
C LYS A 2 -12.12 -24.58 -9.79
N PRO A 3 -12.87 -25.64 -9.48
CA PRO A 3 -12.82 -26.87 -10.27
C PRO A 3 -13.35 -26.63 -11.68
N ASP A 4 -12.66 -27.16 -12.70
CA ASP A 4 -13.12 -27.13 -14.09
C ASP A 4 -14.43 -27.91 -14.26
N HIS A 5 -14.66 -28.91 -13.38
CA HIS A 5 -15.88 -29.70 -13.32
C HIS A 5 -16.48 -29.60 -11.91
N PRO A 6 -17.53 -28.81 -11.71
CA PRO A 6 -18.19 -28.71 -10.39
C PRO A 6 -18.87 -30.06 -10.04
N GLU A 7 -18.72 -30.49 -8.78
CA GLU A 7 -19.35 -31.72 -8.26
C GLU A 7 -20.89 -31.63 -8.23
N HIS A 8 -21.42 -30.40 -8.16
CA HIS A 8 -22.85 -30.16 -8.13
C HIS A 8 -23.33 -29.54 -9.44
N PRO A 9 -24.39 -30.10 -10.06
CA PRO A 9 -24.98 -29.52 -11.25
C PRO A 9 -25.55 -28.11 -10.98
N ALA A 10 -25.46 -27.24 -11.97
CA ALA A 10 -26.09 -25.94 -11.87
C ALA A 10 -27.63 -26.09 -11.72
N PRO A 11 -28.28 -25.31 -10.86
CA PRO A 11 -29.73 -25.30 -10.79
C PRO A 11 -30.34 -24.76 -12.10
N PRO A 12 -31.62 -25.06 -12.41
CA PRO A 12 -32.24 -24.62 -13.65
C PRO A 12 -32.20 -23.10 -13.89
N ASP A 13 -32.22 -22.31 -12.81
CA ASP A 13 -32.12 -20.84 -12.84
C ASP A 13 -30.66 -20.32 -12.76
N GLY A 14 -29.66 -21.21 -12.79
CA GLY A 14 -28.22 -20.85 -12.72
C GLY A 14 -27.77 -19.78 -13.70
N PRO A 15 -28.14 -19.83 -15.00
CA PRO A 15 -27.81 -18.77 -15.96
C PRO A 15 -28.38 -17.41 -15.57
N ALA A 16 -29.64 -17.36 -15.11
CA ALA A 16 -30.29 -16.12 -14.68
C ALA A 16 -29.60 -15.53 -13.44
N ARG A 17 -29.22 -16.36 -12.45
CA ARG A 17 -28.47 -15.92 -11.27
C ARG A 17 -27.10 -15.33 -11.63
N LYS A 18 -26.41 -15.94 -12.59
CA LYS A 18 -25.11 -15.42 -13.08
C LYS A 18 -25.23 -14.11 -13.85
N ALA A 19 -26.39 -13.82 -14.43
CA ALA A 19 -26.65 -12.61 -15.20
C ALA A 19 -27.07 -11.40 -14.34
N VAL A 20 -27.26 -11.57 -13.03
CA VAL A 20 -27.59 -10.45 -12.13
C VAL A 20 -26.42 -9.45 -12.13
N ALA A 21 -26.75 -8.18 -12.41
CA ALA A 21 -25.75 -7.11 -12.41
C ALA A 21 -25.18 -6.86 -11.00
N PRO A 22 -23.87 -6.64 -10.87
CA PRO A 22 -23.28 -6.28 -9.59
C PRO A 22 -23.65 -4.85 -9.17
N VAL A 23 -23.58 -4.58 -7.86
CA VAL A 23 -23.67 -3.23 -7.31
C VAL A 23 -22.35 -2.89 -6.61
N ILE A 24 -21.94 -1.62 -6.71
CA ILE A 24 -20.78 -1.12 -5.98
C ILE A 24 -21.14 -1.00 -4.49
N CYS A 25 -20.41 -1.72 -3.64
CA CYS A 25 -20.72 -1.81 -2.21
C CYS A 25 -20.53 -0.47 -1.50
N TYR A 26 -19.46 0.25 -1.85
CA TYR A 26 -19.10 1.56 -1.30
C TYR A 26 -18.80 2.51 -2.48
N PRO A 27 -19.79 3.24 -3.01
CA PRO A 27 -19.54 4.19 -4.09
C PRO A 27 -18.56 5.28 -3.66
N VAL A 28 -17.48 5.47 -4.41
CA VAL A 28 -16.41 6.44 -4.09
C VAL A 28 -16.94 7.87 -4.01
N ASP A 29 -18.01 8.18 -4.75
CA ASP A 29 -18.68 9.49 -4.72
C ASP A 29 -19.35 9.80 -3.39
N GLY A 30 -19.61 8.78 -2.55
CA GLY A 30 -20.13 8.93 -1.20
C GLY A 30 -19.05 9.26 -0.16
N LEU A 31 -17.78 9.19 -0.51
CA LEU A 31 -16.67 9.52 0.39
C LEU A 31 -16.37 11.02 0.36
N PRO A 32 -15.98 11.62 1.50
CA PRO A 32 -15.43 12.98 1.51
C PRO A 32 -14.21 13.06 0.58
N ARG A 33 -14.26 13.91 -0.44
CA ARG A 33 -13.16 14.09 -1.39
C ARG A 33 -12.07 14.99 -0.80
N PRO A 34 -10.76 14.67 -1.04
CA PRO A 34 -9.71 15.60 -0.70
C PRO A 34 -9.76 16.85 -1.61
N ASP A 35 -9.42 18.00 -1.07
CA ASP A 35 -9.21 19.20 -1.88
C ASP A 35 -7.80 19.17 -2.51
N LEU A 36 -7.67 18.47 -3.62
CA LEU A 36 -6.38 18.34 -4.32
C LEU A 36 -5.84 19.68 -4.83
N VAL A 37 -6.70 20.69 -5.04
CA VAL A 37 -6.26 22.02 -5.45
C VAL A 37 -5.55 22.70 -4.27
N ALA A 38 -6.16 22.67 -3.07
CA ALA A 38 -5.54 23.19 -1.86
C ALA A 38 -4.24 22.42 -1.52
N TYR A 39 -4.22 21.08 -1.68
CA TYR A 39 -3.02 20.27 -1.43
C TYR A 39 -1.88 20.63 -2.37
N ARG A 40 -2.17 20.76 -3.66
CA ARG A 40 -1.16 21.17 -4.67
C ARG A 40 -0.64 22.59 -4.43
N SER A 41 -1.51 23.53 -4.05
CA SER A 41 -1.11 24.90 -3.74
C SER A 41 -0.23 24.96 -2.48
N ALA A 42 -0.42 24.09 -1.51
CA ALA A 42 0.42 24.05 -0.31
C ALA A 42 1.87 23.60 -0.59
N ARG A 43 2.13 23.01 -1.78
CA ARG A 43 3.50 22.68 -2.23
C ARG A 43 4.33 23.91 -2.65
N ASP A 44 3.68 25.04 -2.91
CA ASP A 44 4.38 26.26 -3.30
C ASP A 44 5.30 26.73 -2.17
N GLY A 45 6.60 26.71 -2.42
CA GLY A 45 7.61 27.11 -1.44
C GLY A 45 7.90 26.07 -0.33
N TRP A 46 7.48 24.82 -0.49
CA TRP A 46 7.88 23.76 0.42
C TRP A 46 9.40 23.52 0.45
N THR A 47 9.89 22.97 1.54
CA THR A 47 11.31 22.63 1.74
C THR A 47 11.48 21.14 1.93
N LEU A 48 12.53 20.58 1.33
CA LEU A 48 12.95 19.22 1.61
C LEU A 48 13.59 19.18 3.00
N GLU A 49 12.96 18.46 3.94
CA GLU A 49 13.43 18.37 5.34
C GLU A 49 14.22 17.09 5.60
N THR A 50 13.84 15.99 4.96
CA THR A 50 14.46 14.67 5.20
C THR A 50 14.47 13.85 3.93
N GLU A 51 15.59 13.16 3.72
CA GLU A 51 15.73 12.10 2.75
C GLU A 51 16.15 10.80 3.43
N VAL A 52 15.47 9.71 3.10
CA VAL A 52 15.78 8.38 3.60
C VAL A 52 16.00 7.45 2.43
N LEU A 53 17.26 7.10 2.16
CA LEU A 53 17.58 6.07 1.18
C LEU A 53 17.27 4.68 1.76
N VAL A 54 16.43 3.94 1.07
CA VAL A 54 16.10 2.54 1.38
C VAL A 54 16.96 1.67 0.47
N PRO A 55 18.00 1.00 1.00
CA PRO A 55 18.85 0.15 0.20
C PRO A 55 18.08 -1.04 -0.39
N PRO A 56 18.56 -1.61 -1.51
CA PRO A 56 18.01 -2.84 -2.06
C PRO A 56 17.90 -3.93 -1.01
N ARG A 57 16.76 -4.63 -0.97
CA ARG A 57 16.50 -5.78 -0.07
C ARG A 57 16.50 -5.44 1.43
N GLU A 58 16.32 -4.16 1.76
CA GLU A 58 16.21 -3.68 3.13
C GLU A 58 14.95 -2.82 3.33
N ALA A 59 14.69 -2.42 4.56
CA ALA A 59 13.67 -1.45 4.90
C ALA A 59 14.22 -0.33 5.78
N ARG A 60 13.56 0.82 5.73
CA ARG A 60 13.83 1.97 6.61
C ARG A 60 12.52 2.57 7.09
N CYS A 61 12.54 3.06 8.33
CA CYS A 61 11.47 3.89 8.87
C CYS A 61 11.71 5.37 8.57
N PHE A 62 10.63 6.12 8.46
CA PHE A 62 10.61 7.57 8.32
C PHE A 62 9.37 8.14 9.01
N THR A 63 9.42 9.40 9.40
CA THR A 63 8.28 10.09 10.03
C THR A 63 7.83 11.26 9.17
N VAL A 64 6.51 11.50 9.16
CA VAL A 64 5.91 12.59 8.41
C VAL A 64 4.87 13.28 9.31
N PRO A 65 5.09 14.54 9.72
CA PRO A 65 4.07 15.30 10.44
C PRO A 65 2.79 15.49 9.64
N ALA A 66 1.67 15.57 10.34
CA ALA A 66 0.36 15.87 9.74
C ALA A 66 0.40 17.17 8.92
N GLY A 67 -0.17 17.13 7.72
CA GLY A 67 -0.16 18.25 6.77
C GLY A 67 1.13 18.40 5.97
N TRP A 68 2.14 17.55 6.18
CA TRP A 68 3.35 17.51 5.37
C TRP A 68 3.19 16.52 4.22
N PHE A 69 4.14 16.57 3.27
CA PHE A 69 4.14 15.71 2.09
C PHE A 69 5.33 14.75 2.12
N PHE A 70 5.16 13.59 1.50
CA PHE A 70 6.27 12.69 1.26
C PHE A 70 6.15 12.03 -0.12
N ARG A 71 7.29 11.73 -0.72
CA ARG A 71 7.42 10.99 -1.98
C ARG A 71 8.18 9.71 -1.75
N ILE A 72 7.77 8.68 -2.46
CA ILE A 72 8.57 7.49 -2.68
C ILE A 72 9.03 7.54 -4.12
N VAL A 73 10.34 7.55 -4.34
CA VAL A 73 10.98 7.77 -5.64
C VAL A 73 11.78 6.54 -6.05
N SER A 74 11.66 6.12 -7.29
CA SER A 74 12.53 5.13 -7.93
C SER A 74 13.85 5.81 -8.31
N VAL A 75 15.00 5.29 -7.84
CA VAL A 75 16.30 5.98 -8.00
C VAL A 75 17.04 5.53 -9.24
N ASP A 76 17.52 4.27 -9.25
CA ASP A 76 18.48 3.80 -10.25
C ASP A 76 17.86 2.85 -11.29
N GLY A 77 16.68 2.35 -11.06
CA GLY A 77 16.03 1.37 -11.93
C GLY A 77 14.65 0.96 -11.41
N PRO A 78 13.94 0.07 -12.12
CA PRO A 78 12.64 -0.36 -11.71
C PRO A 78 12.72 -1.14 -10.40
N GLN A 79 12.04 -0.63 -9.36
CA GLN A 79 12.02 -1.21 -8.04
C GLN A 79 10.64 -1.09 -7.40
N VAL A 80 10.11 -2.20 -6.92
CA VAL A 80 8.88 -2.25 -6.12
C VAL A 80 9.19 -2.01 -4.65
N GLY A 81 8.29 -1.27 -3.98
CA GLY A 81 8.37 -0.99 -2.55
C GLY A 81 7.14 -1.44 -1.79
N ASP A 82 7.33 -2.02 -0.62
CA ASP A 82 6.26 -2.41 0.29
C ASP A 82 6.17 -1.40 1.44
N LEU A 83 5.08 -0.63 1.46
CA LEU A 83 4.87 0.44 2.42
C LEU A 83 3.89 0.02 3.52
N ASN A 84 4.34 0.06 4.78
CA ASN A 84 3.48 0.10 5.96
C ASN A 84 3.36 1.53 6.49
N LEU A 85 2.17 1.92 6.95
CA LEU A 85 1.92 3.17 7.67
C LEU A 85 1.29 2.89 9.03
N PHE A 86 1.76 3.65 10.02
CA PHE A 86 1.25 3.68 11.39
C PHE A 86 0.96 5.12 11.80
N ALA A 87 0.05 5.35 12.74
CA ALA A 87 0.05 6.61 13.48
C ALA A 87 1.35 6.72 14.26
N ALA A 88 2.00 7.89 14.25
CA ALA A 88 3.35 8.06 14.78
C ALA A 88 3.47 7.73 16.28
N ASP A 89 2.40 7.90 17.03
CA ASP A 89 2.32 7.65 18.46
C ASP A 89 1.63 6.31 18.83
N ASN A 90 1.15 5.55 17.84
CA ASN A 90 0.33 4.36 18.09
C ASN A 90 0.45 3.29 17.01
N LEU A 91 1.29 2.28 17.25
CA LEU A 91 1.42 1.11 16.35
C LEU A 91 0.12 0.29 16.20
N GLY A 92 -0.86 0.46 17.09
CA GLY A 92 -2.17 -0.17 16.99
C GLY A 92 -3.05 0.47 15.92
N GLU A 93 -2.82 1.73 15.56
CA GLU A 93 -3.47 2.38 14.44
C GLU A 93 -2.58 2.31 13.20
N ARG A 94 -2.96 1.46 12.27
CA ARG A 94 -2.16 1.12 11.10
C ARG A 94 -3.00 1.07 9.84
N PHE A 95 -2.35 1.17 8.71
CA PHE A 95 -2.97 1.06 7.40
C PHE A 95 -3.77 -0.24 7.24
N PHE A 96 -4.96 -0.13 6.67
CA PHE A 96 -5.87 -1.24 6.41
C PHE A 96 -6.13 -1.39 4.91
N SER A 97 -5.33 -2.22 4.25
CA SER A 97 -5.42 -2.49 2.80
C SER A 97 -6.81 -2.95 2.39
N GLY A 98 -7.42 -3.87 3.15
CA GLY A 98 -8.74 -4.42 2.86
C GLY A 98 -9.86 -3.38 2.84
N LYS A 99 -9.87 -2.42 3.79
CA LYS A 99 -10.87 -1.35 3.80
C LYS A 99 -10.57 -0.31 2.71
N THR A 100 -9.31 0.06 2.54
CA THR A 100 -8.88 0.96 1.46
C THR A 100 -9.30 0.44 0.09
N ARG A 101 -9.06 -0.84 -0.19
CA ARG A 101 -9.50 -1.51 -1.41
C ARG A 101 -11.03 -1.46 -1.59
N ALA A 102 -11.78 -1.69 -0.52
CA ALA A 102 -13.25 -1.65 -0.60
C ALA A 102 -13.79 -0.26 -0.91
N LEU A 103 -13.07 0.80 -0.50
CA LEU A 103 -13.48 2.20 -0.67
C LEU A 103 -12.98 2.82 -1.99
N HIS A 104 -11.77 2.48 -2.44
CA HIS A 104 -11.13 3.12 -3.60
C HIS A 104 -10.89 2.19 -4.80
N GLY A 105 -10.83 0.87 -4.58
CA GLY A 105 -10.48 -0.09 -5.61
C GLY A 105 -9.16 -0.81 -5.31
N THR A 106 -8.73 -1.61 -6.26
CA THR A 106 -7.59 -2.53 -6.07
C THR A 106 -6.23 -1.85 -6.16
N HIS A 107 -6.17 -0.71 -6.84
CA HIS A 107 -4.95 0.08 -7.07
C HIS A 107 -5.23 1.54 -6.76
N LEU A 108 -4.28 2.21 -6.13
CA LEU A 108 -4.42 3.60 -5.72
C LEU A 108 -3.72 4.53 -6.71
N SER A 109 -4.30 5.70 -6.91
CA SER A 109 -3.70 6.78 -7.68
C SER A 109 -4.13 8.13 -7.11
N THR A 110 -3.83 9.22 -7.81
CA THR A 110 -4.09 10.59 -7.37
C THR A 110 -5.53 10.80 -6.91
N GLY A 111 -5.69 11.26 -5.67
CA GLY A 111 -6.98 11.51 -5.03
C GLY A 111 -7.47 10.38 -4.11
N ASP A 112 -6.87 9.20 -4.18
CA ASP A 112 -7.21 8.09 -3.30
C ASP A 112 -6.55 8.26 -1.92
N ARG A 113 -7.16 7.63 -0.93
CA ARG A 113 -6.73 7.71 0.48
C ARG A 113 -6.39 6.35 1.05
N MET A 114 -5.33 6.30 1.82
CA MET A 114 -4.99 5.17 2.67
C MET A 114 -5.73 5.31 4.00
N TRP A 115 -6.53 4.31 4.37
CA TRP A 115 -7.36 4.34 5.57
C TRP A 115 -6.75 3.51 6.69
N SER A 116 -6.91 3.98 7.94
CA SER A 116 -6.48 3.24 9.12
C SER A 116 -7.44 2.11 9.48
N CYS A 117 -6.95 1.17 10.30
CA CYS A 117 -7.74 0.05 10.78
C CYS A 117 -8.84 0.48 11.76
N LEU A 118 -9.81 -0.43 11.98
CA LEU A 118 -10.76 -0.28 13.06
C LEU A 118 -10.03 -0.37 14.42
N PRO A 119 -10.46 0.40 15.38
CA PRO A 119 -11.69 1.20 15.44
C PRO A 119 -11.51 2.66 14.99
N TYR A 120 -10.36 3.06 14.50
CA TYR A 120 -10.05 4.46 14.15
C TYR A 120 -10.71 4.89 12.85
N LEU A 121 -10.55 4.11 11.79
CA LEU A 121 -11.12 4.29 10.44
C LEU A 121 -11.13 5.74 9.99
N ARG A 122 -9.94 6.30 9.81
CA ARG A 122 -9.72 7.66 9.29
C ARG A 122 -8.67 7.64 8.18
N PRO A 123 -8.65 8.64 7.29
CA PRO A 123 -7.56 8.80 6.35
C PRO A 123 -6.22 8.98 7.08
N MET A 124 -5.21 8.22 6.67
CA MET A 124 -3.82 8.33 7.14
C MET A 124 -2.99 9.17 6.17
N ALA A 125 -3.15 8.91 4.88
CA ALA A 125 -2.46 9.62 3.81
C ALA A 125 -3.37 9.72 2.57
N THR A 126 -3.21 10.79 1.81
CA THR A 126 -3.87 11.01 0.52
C THR A 126 -2.82 11.04 -0.58
N VAL A 127 -3.01 10.27 -1.65
CA VAL A 127 -2.17 10.35 -2.86
C VAL A 127 -2.41 11.70 -3.54
N THR A 128 -1.39 12.53 -3.64
CA THR A 128 -1.47 13.87 -4.23
C THR A 128 -0.92 13.94 -5.65
N GLU A 129 -0.01 13.02 -5.99
CA GLU A 129 0.54 12.89 -7.33
C GLU A 129 1.07 11.47 -7.58
N ASP A 130 0.87 10.97 -8.78
CA ASP A 130 1.29 9.65 -9.25
C ASP A 130 1.84 9.80 -10.66
N THR A 131 3.14 9.59 -10.85
CA THR A 131 3.76 9.69 -12.18
C THR A 131 3.46 8.52 -13.09
N LEU A 132 2.82 7.47 -12.54
CA LEU A 132 2.39 6.29 -13.28
C LEU A 132 0.87 6.25 -13.55
N ASP A 133 0.14 7.33 -13.29
CA ASP A 133 -1.32 7.43 -13.53
C ASP A 133 -1.70 7.14 -14.99
N TRP A 134 -0.78 7.38 -15.94
CA TRP A 134 -0.92 7.06 -17.36
C TRP A 134 -1.11 5.57 -17.66
N TYR A 135 -0.67 4.68 -16.74
CA TYR A 135 -0.72 3.23 -16.98
C TYR A 135 -2.15 2.71 -16.99
N GLY A 136 -3.01 3.18 -16.08
CA GLY A 136 -4.38 2.72 -15.96
C GLY A 136 -4.47 1.20 -15.76
N PHE A 137 -5.45 0.56 -16.42
CA PHE A 137 -5.56 -0.91 -16.47
C PHE A 137 -5.14 -1.43 -17.84
N ASP A 138 -4.28 -2.43 -17.85
CA ASP A 138 -3.81 -3.09 -19.07
C ASP A 138 -4.79 -4.17 -19.57
N ALA A 139 -4.45 -4.80 -20.70
CA ALA A 139 -5.27 -5.83 -21.34
C ALA A 139 -5.48 -7.09 -20.46
N PHE A 140 -4.62 -7.31 -19.47
CA PHE A 140 -4.73 -8.42 -18.52
C PHE A 140 -5.51 -8.05 -17.26
N GLY A 141 -5.87 -6.77 -17.10
CA GLY A 141 -6.49 -6.24 -15.90
C GLY A 141 -5.47 -5.89 -14.80
N GLY A 142 -4.21 -5.74 -15.17
CA GLY A 142 -3.15 -5.28 -14.28
C GLY A 142 -3.10 -3.75 -14.19
N SER A 143 -2.75 -3.23 -13.02
CA SER A 143 -2.48 -1.81 -12.77
C SER A 143 -1.40 -1.69 -11.70
N VAL A 144 -0.96 -0.46 -11.39
CA VAL A 144 0.12 -0.18 -10.44
C VAL A 144 -0.39 0.32 -9.10
N HIS A 145 0.44 0.21 -8.04
CA HIS A 145 0.15 0.66 -6.67
C HIS A 145 -0.96 -0.12 -5.98
N ASP A 146 -0.82 -1.44 -5.93
CA ASP A 146 -1.90 -2.29 -5.45
C ASP A 146 -2.07 -2.30 -3.92
N VAL A 147 -3.32 -2.52 -3.52
CA VAL A 147 -3.75 -2.85 -2.15
C VAL A 147 -4.48 -4.19 -2.12
N ILE A 148 -4.22 -5.06 -3.10
CA ILE A 148 -4.81 -6.38 -3.25
C ILE A 148 -4.01 -7.40 -2.48
N GLY A 149 -2.72 -7.42 -2.80
CA GLY A 149 -1.78 -8.41 -2.35
C GLY A 149 -1.28 -8.14 -0.94
N THR A 150 -0.19 -8.74 -0.69
CA THR A 150 0.52 -8.62 0.56
C THR A 150 2.02 -8.54 0.26
N ARG A 151 2.82 -8.51 1.28
CA ARG A 151 4.27 -8.54 1.18
C ARG A 151 4.78 -9.97 1.04
N CYS A 152 5.93 -10.16 0.42
CA CYS A 152 6.64 -11.42 0.50
C CYS A 152 7.07 -11.69 1.95
N ASP A 153 7.00 -12.96 2.36
CA ASP A 153 7.19 -13.38 3.75
C ASP A 153 7.98 -14.71 3.83
N PRO A 154 8.66 -14.97 4.98
CA PRO A 154 9.48 -16.16 5.14
C PRO A 154 8.66 -17.44 5.31
N TYR A 155 7.40 -17.34 5.71
CA TYR A 155 6.53 -18.51 5.93
C TYR A 155 6.10 -19.13 4.61
N THR A 156 5.58 -18.29 3.68
CA THR A 156 5.23 -18.72 2.32
C THR A 156 6.47 -19.19 1.56
N HIS A 157 7.60 -18.49 1.71
CA HIS A 157 8.86 -18.93 1.11
C HIS A 157 9.26 -20.33 1.59
N ALA A 158 9.21 -20.59 2.89
CA ALA A 158 9.52 -21.91 3.45
C ALA A 158 8.57 -23.01 2.94
N LEU A 159 7.28 -22.71 2.76
CA LEU A 159 6.33 -23.65 2.17
C LEU A 159 6.67 -24.01 0.71
N LEU A 160 7.11 -23.03 -0.08
CA LEU A 160 7.41 -23.20 -1.51
C LEU A 160 8.78 -23.82 -1.75
N SER A 161 9.78 -23.53 -0.88
CA SER A 161 11.16 -24.03 -1.02
C SER A 161 11.43 -25.34 -0.30
N GLY A 162 10.46 -25.85 0.47
CA GLY A 162 10.65 -27.04 1.29
C GLY A 162 11.38 -26.80 2.61
N GLY A 163 11.39 -25.57 3.12
CA GLY A 163 11.87 -25.22 4.46
C GLY A 163 13.09 -24.31 4.51
N ASP A 164 13.54 -23.77 3.40
CA ASP A 164 14.64 -22.81 3.40
C ASP A 164 14.27 -21.53 4.16
N GLN A 165 15.22 -21.03 4.97
CA GLN A 165 15.04 -19.78 5.68
C GLN A 165 15.45 -18.60 4.79
N TYR A 166 14.56 -17.61 4.69
CA TYR A 166 14.79 -16.41 3.90
C TYR A 166 14.49 -15.14 4.70
N HIS A 167 15.52 -14.38 5.03
CA HIS A 167 15.44 -13.24 5.95
C HIS A 167 15.43 -11.88 5.27
N HIS A 168 15.54 -11.82 3.93
CA HIS A 168 15.54 -10.58 3.15
C HIS A 168 14.20 -10.29 2.47
N CYS A 169 13.12 -11.04 2.76
CA CYS A 169 11.77 -10.72 2.32
C CYS A 169 11.23 -9.45 2.98
N CYS A 170 10.26 -8.81 2.35
CA CYS A 170 9.71 -7.54 2.84
C CYS A 170 9.13 -7.65 4.25
N HIS A 171 8.47 -8.77 4.61
CA HIS A 171 7.98 -8.99 5.97
C HIS A 171 9.11 -8.92 7.01
N SER A 172 10.23 -9.61 6.77
CA SER A 172 11.38 -9.60 7.69
C SER A 172 12.09 -8.24 7.69
N ASN A 173 12.19 -7.58 6.54
CA ASN A 173 12.78 -6.24 6.42
C ASN A 173 11.98 -5.21 7.22
N LEU A 174 10.65 -5.18 7.04
CA LEU A 174 9.75 -4.29 7.77
C LEU A 174 9.77 -4.58 9.27
N THR A 175 9.80 -5.86 9.66
CA THR A 175 9.91 -6.28 11.07
C THR A 175 11.17 -5.71 11.71
N ARG A 176 12.34 -5.83 11.05
CA ARG A 176 13.59 -5.26 11.57
C ARG A 176 13.52 -3.73 11.66
N ALA A 177 13.03 -3.06 10.63
CA ALA A 177 12.94 -1.61 10.63
C ALA A 177 12.04 -1.07 11.76
N VAL A 178 10.89 -1.72 12.00
CA VAL A 178 9.98 -1.37 13.10
C VAL A 178 10.59 -1.70 14.45
N ALA A 179 11.27 -2.86 14.58
CA ALA A 179 11.96 -3.26 15.79
C ALA A 179 13.03 -2.23 16.20
N ASP A 180 13.86 -1.82 15.24
CA ASP A 180 14.93 -0.84 15.46
C ASP A 180 14.39 0.53 15.82
N HIS A 181 13.34 0.99 15.11
CA HIS A 181 12.76 2.31 15.33
C HIS A 181 12.12 2.46 16.71
N TRP A 182 11.39 1.43 17.17
CA TRP A 182 10.64 1.47 18.43
C TRP A 182 11.38 0.79 19.59
N GLY A 183 12.58 0.24 19.36
CA GLY A 183 13.32 -0.50 20.40
C GLY A 183 12.61 -1.77 20.86
N LEU A 184 11.88 -2.44 19.95
CA LEU A 184 11.11 -3.65 20.24
C LEU A 184 11.91 -4.92 19.94
N PRO A 185 11.72 -6.01 20.69
CA PRO A 185 12.16 -7.32 20.24
C PRO A 185 11.49 -7.69 18.90
N ALA A 186 12.20 -8.38 17.99
CA ALA A 186 11.69 -8.72 16.66
C ALA A 186 10.32 -9.41 16.69
N LYS A 187 10.10 -10.37 17.60
CA LYS A 187 8.78 -11.05 17.76
C LYS A 187 7.65 -10.12 18.16
N ALA A 188 7.93 -9.03 18.86
CA ALA A 188 6.91 -8.03 19.21
C ALA A 188 6.66 -7.09 18.02
N ALA A 189 7.72 -6.65 17.34
CA ALA A 189 7.62 -5.81 16.15
C ALA A 189 6.85 -6.50 15.02
N GLU A 190 7.07 -7.80 14.82
CA GLU A 190 6.38 -8.61 13.79
C GLU A 190 4.85 -8.55 13.90
N LEU A 191 4.30 -8.48 15.11
CA LEU A 191 2.85 -8.39 15.34
C LEU A 191 2.23 -7.08 14.79
N HIS A 192 3.04 -6.08 14.55
CA HIS A 192 2.61 -4.78 14.01
C HIS A 192 2.74 -4.70 12.49
N VAL A 193 3.64 -5.49 11.88
CA VAL A 193 3.79 -5.53 10.42
C VAL A 193 2.52 -6.10 9.79
N HIS A 194 1.92 -5.33 8.89
CA HIS A 194 0.60 -5.60 8.31
C HIS A 194 0.66 -5.58 6.78
N ASP A 195 -0.48 -5.78 6.12
CA ASP A 195 -0.57 -5.69 4.67
C ASP A 195 -0.17 -4.30 4.18
N VAL A 196 0.48 -4.27 3.02
CA VAL A 196 1.18 -3.11 2.50
C VAL A 196 0.41 -2.42 1.38
N LEU A 197 0.79 -1.18 1.06
CA LEU A 197 0.65 -0.66 -0.28
C LEU A 197 1.89 -1.11 -1.06
N ASN A 198 1.68 -1.85 -2.14
CA ASN A 198 2.75 -2.28 -3.05
C ASN A 198 3.07 -1.16 -4.05
N VAL A 199 3.96 -0.25 -3.65
CA VAL A 199 4.33 0.93 -4.44
C VAL A 199 5.06 0.49 -5.72
N PHE A 200 4.64 0.98 -6.88
CA PHE A 200 5.15 0.66 -8.21
C PHE A 200 4.92 -0.79 -8.69
N MET A 201 4.31 -1.65 -7.90
CA MET A 201 4.05 -3.02 -8.27
C MET A 201 2.86 -3.11 -9.24
N CYS A 202 3.06 -3.78 -10.39
CA CYS A 202 2.01 -4.02 -11.36
C CYS A 202 1.38 -5.40 -11.11
N THR A 203 0.11 -5.42 -10.77
CA THR A 203 -0.60 -6.64 -10.37
C THR A 203 -2.04 -6.69 -10.86
N GLY A 204 -2.66 -7.86 -10.74
CA GLY A 204 -4.06 -8.07 -11.07
C GLY A 204 -4.52 -9.49 -10.73
N PHE A 205 -5.71 -9.85 -11.26
CA PHE A 205 -6.25 -11.20 -11.13
C PHE A 205 -6.51 -11.81 -12.50
N THR A 206 -6.14 -13.08 -12.69
CA THR A 206 -6.50 -13.84 -13.88
C THR A 206 -8.02 -13.96 -14.00
N ARG A 207 -8.55 -13.79 -15.20
CA ARG A 207 -10.02 -13.76 -15.43
C ARG A 207 -10.69 -15.11 -15.24
N ASP A 208 -9.98 -16.18 -15.55
CA ASP A 208 -10.48 -17.56 -15.52
C ASP A 208 -10.38 -18.18 -14.11
N THR A 209 -9.25 -18.03 -13.45
CA THR A 209 -8.99 -18.67 -12.15
C THR A 209 -9.11 -17.72 -10.96
N GLY A 210 -9.05 -16.40 -11.17
CA GLY A 210 -9.01 -15.39 -10.12
C GLY A 210 -7.72 -15.43 -9.30
N GLN A 211 -6.65 -15.97 -9.86
CA GLN A 211 -5.33 -15.99 -9.22
C GLN A 211 -4.69 -14.60 -9.29
N TYR A 212 -4.06 -14.21 -8.21
CA TYR A 212 -3.24 -13.01 -8.15
C TYR A 212 -2.00 -13.18 -9.03
N PHE A 213 -1.71 -12.21 -9.88
CA PHE A 213 -0.51 -12.18 -10.70
C PHE A 213 0.26 -10.88 -10.50
N MET A 214 1.55 -10.91 -10.80
CA MET A 214 2.42 -9.76 -10.91
C MET A 214 3.07 -9.71 -12.28
N LYS A 215 3.49 -8.51 -12.70
CA LYS A 215 4.19 -8.22 -13.94
C LYS A 215 5.38 -7.31 -13.65
N ALA A 216 6.33 -7.25 -14.58
CA ALA A 216 7.38 -6.24 -14.54
C ALA A 216 6.79 -4.84 -14.33
N SER A 217 7.29 -4.15 -13.32
CA SER A 217 6.88 -2.79 -13.00
C SER A 217 7.20 -1.83 -14.15
N PRO A 218 6.29 -0.93 -14.54
CA PRO A 218 6.58 0.09 -15.55
C PRO A 218 7.40 1.27 -15.03
N VAL A 219 7.74 1.28 -13.74
CA VAL A 219 8.44 2.39 -13.09
C VAL A 219 9.84 2.62 -13.68
N ARG A 220 10.25 3.86 -13.76
CA ARG A 220 11.56 4.31 -14.24
C ARG A 220 12.27 5.13 -13.18
N PRO A 221 13.60 5.31 -13.29
CA PRO A 221 14.32 6.27 -12.49
C PRO A 221 13.69 7.66 -12.55
N GLY A 222 13.43 8.24 -11.38
CA GLY A 222 12.79 9.56 -11.24
C GLY A 222 11.25 9.51 -11.13
N ASP A 223 10.60 8.40 -11.45
CA ASP A 223 9.16 8.24 -11.16
C ASP A 223 8.92 8.22 -9.66
N TYR A 224 7.78 8.75 -9.23
CA TYR A 224 7.41 8.81 -7.82
C TYR A 224 5.90 8.69 -7.59
N LEU A 225 5.58 8.28 -6.38
CA LEU A 225 4.25 8.37 -5.79
C LEU A 225 4.31 9.31 -4.60
N GLU A 226 3.50 10.38 -4.62
CA GLU A 226 3.47 11.42 -3.61
C GLU A 226 2.21 11.36 -2.76
N PHE A 227 2.38 11.67 -1.49
CA PHE A 227 1.31 11.68 -0.51
C PHE A 227 1.33 12.95 0.34
N MET A 228 0.16 13.35 0.83
CA MET A 228 0.04 14.23 1.98
C MET A 228 -0.36 13.40 3.21
N ALA A 229 0.32 13.63 4.34
CA ALA A 229 0.00 13.00 5.62
C ALA A 229 -1.24 13.63 6.26
N GLU A 230 -2.30 12.85 6.44
CA GLU A 230 -3.57 13.31 7.06
C GLU A 230 -3.50 13.29 8.60
N ILE A 231 -2.55 12.56 9.15
CA ILE A 231 -2.21 12.48 10.57
C ILE A 231 -0.68 12.40 10.71
N ASP A 232 -0.15 12.53 11.91
CA ASP A 232 1.27 12.24 12.15
C ASP A 232 1.55 10.78 11.85
N LEU A 233 2.51 10.50 10.95
CA LEU A 233 2.79 9.18 10.44
C LEU A 233 4.18 8.67 10.82
N LEU A 234 4.25 7.38 11.13
CA LEU A 234 5.43 6.55 10.96
C LEU A 234 5.23 5.69 9.71
N GLY A 235 6.09 5.85 8.72
CA GLY A 235 6.19 4.97 7.57
C GLY A 235 7.33 3.98 7.72
N ALA A 236 7.15 2.76 7.23
CA ALA A 236 8.20 1.78 7.02
C ALA A 236 8.13 1.29 5.58
N LEU A 237 9.20 1.50 4.82
CA LEU A 237 9.30 1.13 3.40
C LEU A 237 10.37 0.09 3.21
N SER A 238 10.03 -1.04 2.56
CA SER A 238 10.96 -2.08 2.14
C SER A 238 11.17 -2.01 0.62
N ALA A 239 12.42 -1.93 0.16
CA ALA A 239 12.77 -2.17 -1.23
C ALA A 239 12.72 -3.69 -1.48
N CYS A 240 11.70 -4.15 -2.21
CA CYS A 240 11.38 -5.56 -2.37
C CYS A 240 12.52 -6.35 -3.01
N PRO A 241 12.90 -7.53 -2.47
CA PRO A 241 13.93 -8.38 -3.07
C PRO A 241 13.52 -8.97 -4.44
N GLY A 242 12.25 -8.86 -4.81
CA GLY A 242 11.76 -9.18 -6.16
C GLY A 242 12.11 -8.15 -7.23
N GLY A 243 12.78 -7.05 -6.87
CA GLY A 243 13.17 -6.00 -7.81
C GLY A 243 11.97 -5.35 -8.48
N ASP A 244 11.83 -5.52 -9.79
CA ASP A 244 10.67 -5.06 -10.58
C ASP A 244 9.50 -6.04 -10.65
N CYS A 245 9.60 -7.18 -9.95
CA CYS A 245 8.61 -8.26 -9.96
C CYS A 245 8.41 -8.94 -11.33
N SER A 246 9.41 -8.92 -12.21
CA SER A 246 9.38 -9.63 -13.51
C SER A 246 9.60 -11.14 -13.38
N ALA A 247 10.08 -11.63 -12.23
CA ALA A 247 10.32 -13.04 -11.95
C ALA A 247 9.21 -13.64 -11.07
N GLU A 248 9.04 -14.98 -11.12
CA GLU A 248 7.98 -15.71 -10.40
C GLU A 248 8.01 -15.54 -8.88
N HIS A 249 9.19 -15.35 -8.30
CA HIS A 249 9.37 -15.18 -6.84
C HIS A 249 10.34 -14.08 -6.53
N SER A 250 10.20 -13.48 -5.35
CA SER A 250 11.26 -12.72 -4.72
C SER A 250 12.48 -13.62 -4.58
N SER A 251 13.57 -13.30 -5.24
CA SER A 251 14.78 -14.10 -5.23
C SER A 251 16.02 -13.23 -5.09
N ASP A 252 17.12 -13.84 -4.67
CA ASP A 252 18.42 -13.19 -4.65
C ASP A 252 18.99 -12.91 -6.05
N LEU A 253 18.34 -13.43 -7.09
CA LEU A 253 18.73 -13.26 -8.49
C LEU A 253 18.13 -12.01 -9.13
N ALA A 254 17.05 -11.44 -8.57
CA ALA A 254 16.45 -10.24 -9.13
C ALA A 254 17.40 -9.03 -9.04
N ALA A 255 17.45 -8.22 -10.09
CA ALA A 255 18.11 -6.92 -10.01
C ALA A 255 17.30 -6.00 -9.10
N CYS A 256 17.92 -5.54 -8.00
CA CYS A 256 17.28 -4.68 -7.03
C CYS A 256 17.97 -3.33 -6.99
N HIS A 257 17.17 -2.28 -6.85
CA HIS A 257 17.61 -0.89 -6.81
C HIS A 257 17.15 -0.23 -5.51
N PRO A 258 17.77 0.88 -5.10
CA PRO A 258 17.31 1.63 -3.95
C PRO A 258 16.01 2.37 -4.27
N LEU A 259 15.21 2.62 -3.22
CA LEU A 259 14.13 3.58 -3.21
C LEU A 259 14.54 4.78 -2.35
N LEU A 260 14.00 5.96 -2.64
CA LEU A 260 14.25 7.17 -1.86
C LEU A 260 12.92 7.69 -1.31
N VAL A 261 12.85 7.90 0.00
CA VAL A 261 11.76 8.67 0.62
C VAL A 261 12.23 10.10 0.79
N GLN A 262 11.44 11.04 0.30
CA GLN A 262 11.66 12.48 0.47
C GLN A 262 10.49 13.04 1.29
N VAL A 263 10.78 13.76 2.38
CA VAL A 263 9.76 14.40 3.22
C VAL A 263 9.87 15.91 3.06
N PHE A 264 8.75 16.54 2.70
CA PHE A 264 8.67 17.97 2.43
C PHE A 264 7.79 18.67 3.45
N LYS A 265 8.28 19.79 3.94
CA LYS A 265 7.55 20.70 4.83
C LYS A 265 6.94 21.83 4.00
N PRO A 266 5.61 21.96 3.92
CA PRO A 266 4.99 23.13 3.31
C PRO A 266 5.16 24.36 4.23
N PRO A 267 5.15 25.59 3.69
CA PRO A 267 5.20 26.82 4.49
C PRO A 267 3.99 26.96 5.43
N ALA A 268 2.85 26.38 5.06
CA ALA A 268 1.65 26.25 5.86
C ALA A 268 0.87 24.98 5.43
N PRO A 269 0.07 24.38 6.31
CA PRO A 269 -0.85 23.32 5.90
C PRO A 269 -1.80 23.78 4.79
N PRO A 270 -2.37 22.86 3.98
CA PRO A 270 -3.34 23.22 2.95
C PRO A 270 -4.52 24.03 3.51
N VAL A 271 -4.96 25.03 2.76
CA VAL A 271 -6.05 25.91 3.19
C VAL A 271 -7.33 25.11 3.46
N GLY A 272 -7.94 25.32 4.62
CA GLY A 272 -9.16 24.62 5.04
C GLY A 272 -8.95 23.18 5.49
N TRP A 273 -7.71 22.68 5.49
CA TRP A 273 -7.39 21.35 5.98
C TRP A 273 -7.21 21.32 7.51
N ALA A 274 -7.59 20.21 8.11
CA ALA A 274 -7.30 19.89 9.50
C ALA A 274 -7.00 18.38 9.61
N PRO A 275 -6.17 17.96 10.58
CA PRO A 275 -5.89 16.55 10.80
C PRO A 275 -7.17 15.72 10.97
N SER A 276 -7.21 14.56 10.33
CA SER A 276 -8.34 13.65 10.41
C SER A 276 -8.50 13.07 11.81
N GLY A 277 -9.63 13.34 12.48
CA GLY A 277 -9.99 12.70 13.75
C GLY A 277 -10.40 11.23 13.55
N PRO A 278 -10.32 10.40 14.62
CA PRO A 278 -10.88 9.06 14.60
C PRO A 278 -12.39 9.08 14.29
N ASN A 279 -12.89 7.97 13.70
CA ASN A 279 -14.32 7.83 13.47
C ASN A 279 -15.10 7.99 14.80
N PRO A 280 -16.18 8.81 14.84
CA PRO A 280 -16.91 9.13 16.07
C PRO A 280 -17.84 8.02 16.58
N TYR A 281 -17.79 6.82 15.99
CA TYR A 281 -18.61 5.70 16.44
C TYR A 281 -18.36 5.40 17.93
N ASP A 282 -19.41 5.23 18.73
CA ASP A 282 -19.35 5.12 20.18
C ASP A 282 -18.76 3.81 20.73
N ARG A 283 -18.55 2.82 19.85
CA ARG A 283 -18.02 1.47 20.14
C ARG A 283 -18.89 0.61 21.06
N SER A 284 -20.13 1.02 21.34
CA SER A 284 -21.07 0.22 22.15
C SER A 284 -21.46 -1.08 21.45
N HIS A 285 -21.40 -1.10 20.10
CA HIS A 285 -21.88 -2.21 19.26
C HIS A 285 -23.32 -2.62 19.59
N GLY A 286 -24.12 -1.68 20.15
CA GLY A 286 -25.48 -1.93 20.59
C GLY A 286 -25.57 -2.68 21.93
N HIS A 287 -24.46 -2.79 22.67
CA HIS A 287 -24.47 -3.20 24.07
C HIS A 287 -24.59 -1.98 24.96
N GLU A 288 -25.56 -2.00 25.87
CA GLU A 288 -25.75 -0.99 26.92
C GLU A 288 -24.87 -1.28 28.13
#